data_82b82ff7d22423bf5296aa80cae2a04e
#
_entry.id   82b82ff7d22423bf5296aa80cae2a04e
#
_cell.length_a   1.000
_cell.length_b   1.000
_cell.length_c   1.000
_cell.angle_alpha   90.00
_cell.angle_beta   90.00
_cell.angle_gamma   90.00
#
_symmetry.space_group_name_H-M   'P 1'
#
loop_
_entity.id
_entity.type
_entity.pdbx_description
1 polymer ?
#
loop_
_entity_poly.entity_id
_entity_poly.type
_entity_poly.pdbx_seq_one_letter_code
_entity_poly.pdbx_strand_id
1 'polypeptide(L)'
;MDIRSNARPIALLAGYIALAATLTVTCIRTIQKGVAKRTSAGTGRHLLGFTVFPLLAALSLAVTWYHLFHFLEWSYAAWKGRRLLRPSNTANIYVAQWLRETALFKQAWASAFETPERAWWSLQIFGFCANWSVMLARKIPHLWSFMLLGQVISISFAANLFFLAVLAHDIVAPAAFPQSVQPKEKLSDAEDSEDDEDDEGEPKPKSRSQPHKALSPTVAPFWYQIALGLSIGCAVSVPDKFGTPAFTRILLAIHVLAYAPLLLNKVLRREVPAPLLRQPALYLRIANLGALLAVGTMKVQAEGGDFALVLEALHEHPAVSRLGWDVVFCWVSFGVWQVLGDA
;
A
#
# COMPACT_ATOMS: atom_id res chain seq x y z
N MET A 1 -19.19 16.97 37.07
CA MET A 1 -18.72 16.67 35.69
C MET A 1 -17.71 15.52 35.79
N ASP A 2 -18.10 14.32 35.38
CA ASP A 2 -17.25 13.13 35.62
C ASP A 2 -16.15 13.10 34.55
N ILE A 3 -14.97 13.63 34.89
CA ILE A 3 -13.79 13.71 34.00
C ILE A 3 -13.38 12.32 33.53
N ARG A 4 -13.58 11.28 34.32
CA ARG A 4 -13.20 9.89 34.00
C ARG A 4 -14.03 9.31 32.83
N SER A 5 -15.29 9.71 32.64
CA SER A 5 -16.13 9.21 31.57
C SER A 5 -15.75 9.76 30.19
N ASN A 6 -15.06 10.90 30.12
CA ASN A 6 -14.67 11.57 28.89
C ASN A 6 -13.22 11.27 28.44
N ALA A 7 -12.37 10.78 29.36
CA ALA A 7 -10.95 10.58 29.12
C ALA A 7 -10.71 9.51 28.03
N ARG A 8 -11.46 8.41 28.05
CA ARG A 8 -11.26 7.28 27.10
C ARG A 8 -11.48 7.64 25.63
N PRO A 9 -12.60 8.28 25.20
CA PRO A 9 -12.79 8.68 23.81
C PRO A 9 -11.76 9.69 23.32
N ILE A 10 -11.39 10.66 24.17
CA ILE A 10 -10.38 11.67 23.85
C ILE A 10 -9.00 11.02 23.71
N ALA A 11 -8.65 10.09 24.60
CA ALA A 11 -7.39 9.34 24.53
C ALA A 11 -7.30 8.49 23.26
N LEU A 12 -8.40 7.90 22.80
CA LEU A 12 -8.43 7.14 21.53
C LEU A 12 -8.18 8.04 20.32
N LEU A 13 -8.80 9.23 20.27
CA LEU A 13 -8.57 10.18 19.19
C LEU A 13 -7.14 10.73 19.22
N ALA A 14 -6.65 11.11 20.40
CA ALA A 14 -5.27 11.55 20.58
C ALA A 14 -4.26 10.46 20.20
N GLY A 15 -4.53 9.21 20.60
CA GLY A 15 -3.73 8.03 20.22
C GLY A 15 -3.70 7.80 18.72
N TYR A 16 -4.82 7.96 18.02
CA TYR A 16 -4.88 7.90 16.55
C TYR A 16 -3.99 8.97 15.90
N ILE A 17 -4.08 10.23 16.35
CA ILE A 17 -3.27 11.33 15.82
C ILE A 17 -1.78 11.09 16.10
N ALA A 18 -1.44 10.67 17.34
CA ALA A 18 -0.07 10.36 17.72
C ALA A 18 0.52 9.21 16.90
N LEU A 19 -0.26 8.15 16.67
CA LEU A 19 0.13 7.02 15.81
C LEU A 19 0.38 7.49 14.37
N ALA A 20 -0.53 8.26 13.79
CA ALA A 20 -0.40 8.80 12.44
C ALA A 20 0.86 9.66 12.29
N ALA A 21 1.12 10.55 13.25
CA ALA A 21 2.32 11.40 13.28
C ALA A 21 3.60 10.56 13.41
N THR A 22 3.63 9.59 14.31
CA THR A 22 4.80 8.71 14.54
C THR A 22 5.14 7.90 13.31
N LEU A 23 4.13 7.33 12.64
CA LEU A 23 4.32 6.57 11.41
C LEU A 23 4.84 7.47 10.28
N THR A 24 4.26 8.66 10.11
CA THR A 24 4.71 9.64 9.11
C THR A 24 6.18 10.03 9.34
N VAL A 25 6.56 10.34 10.58
CA VAL A 25 7.94 10.65 10.94
C VAL A 25 8.88 9.46 10.66
N THR A 26 8.45 8.24 10.95
CA THR A 26 9.23 7.02 10.68
C THR A 26 9.47 6.83 9.18
N CYS A 27 8.45 7.03 8.35
CA CYS A 27 8.57 6.97 6.90
C CYS A 27 9.51 8.07 6.37
N ILE A 28 9.35 9.32 6.82
CA ILE A 28 10.22 10.44 6.43
C ILE A 28 11.68 10.19 6.83
N ARG A 29 11.93 9.72 8.05
CA ARG A 29 13.29 9.36 8.49
C ARG A 29 13.91 8.24 7.65
N THR A 30 13.09 7.29 7.21
CA THR A 30 13.54 6.23 6.30
C THR A 30 13.97 6.81 4.96
N ILE A 31 13.19 7.73 4.38
CA ILE A 31 13.52 8.43 3.15
C ILE A 31 14.81 9.24 3.31
N GLN A 32 14.92 10.04 4.37
CA GLN A 32 16.11 10.87 4.65
C GLN A 32 17.39 10.03 4.75
N LYS A 33 17.31 8.86 5.41
CA LYS A 33 18.45 7.92 5.49
C LYS A 33 18.83 7.36 4.12
N GLY A 34 17.89 7.14 3.23
CA GLY A 34 18.13 6.74 1.85
C GLY A 34 18.84 7.85 1.07
N VAL A 35 18.32 9.06 1.12
CA VAL A 35 18.91 10.24 0.46
C VAL A 35 20.34 10.48 0.95
N ALA A 36 20.60 10.41 2.26
CA ALA A 36 21.93 10.63 2.84
C ALA A 36 22.97 9.59 2.40
N LYS A 37 22.55 8.39 2.03
CA LYS A 37 23.45 7.31 1.55
C LYS A 37 23.68 7.35 0.03
N ARG A 38 22.95 8.19 -0.68
CA ARG A 38 23.01 8.27 -2.12
C ARG A 38 24.29 8.98 -2.56
N THR A 39 25.15 8.29 -3.27
CA THR A 39 26.46 8.81 -3.76
C THR A 39 26.39 9.30 -5.20
N SER A 40 25.36 8.97 -5.95
CA SER A 40 25.25 9.25 -7.39
C SER A 40 24.29 10.40 -7.67
N ALA A 41 24.68 11.29 -8.58
CA ALA A 41 23.79 12.28 -9.17
C ALA A 41 22.73 11.53 -10.02
N GLY A 42 21.47 11.60 -9.62
CA GLY A 42 20.37 10.92 -10.32
C GLY A 42 20.13 11.50 -11.72
N THR A 43 19.56 10.68 -12.59
CA THR A 43 19.04 11.12 -13.89
C THR A 43 17.91 12.16 -13.70
N GLY A 44 17.62 12.97 -14.73
CA GLY A 44 16.54 13.98 -14.67
C GLY A 44 15.18 13.42 -14.23
N ARG A 45 14.86 12.15 -14.56
CA ARG A 45 13.63 11.45 -14.14
C ARG A 45 13.58 11.24 -12.63
N HIS A 46 14.70 10.90 -12.00
CA HIS A 46 14.78 10.78 -10.55
C HIS A 46 14.53 12.12 -9.85
N LEU A 47 15.11 13.21 -10.39
CA LEU A 47 14.87 14.57 -9.86
C LEU A 47 13.38 14.93 -9.94
N LEU A 48 12.71 14.63 -11.06
CA LEU A 48 11.27 14.84 -11.21
C LEU A 48 10.46 14.05 -10.17
N GLY A 49 10.82 12.78 -9.91
CA GLY A 49 10.18 11.96 -8.88
C GLY A 49 10.31 12.55 -7.47
N PHE A 50 11.48 13.12 -7.13
CA PHE A 50 11.70 13.83 -5.85
C PHE A 50 10.89 15.12 -5.71
N THR A 51 10.33 15.65 -6.79
CA THR A 51 9.42 16.81 -6.76
C THR A 51 7.96 16.37 -6.75
N VAL A 52 7.60 15.43 -7.62
CA VAL A 52 6.21 15.03 -7.85
C VAL A 52 5.63 14.23 -6.68
N PHE A 53 6.36 13.23 -6.17
CA PHE A 53 5.82 12.39 -5.08
C PHE A 53 5.62 13.13 -3.76
N PRO A 54 6.52 14.04 -3.30
CA PRO A 54 6.22 14.86 -2.12
C PRO A 54 4.99 15.76 -2.31
N LEU A 55 4.82 16.33 -3.51
CA LEU A 55 3.65 17.16 -3.83
C LEU A 55 2.36 16.32 -3.78
N LEU A 56 2.35 15.15 -4.43
CA LEU A 56 1.21 14.23 -4.38
C LEU A 56 0.94 13.73 -2.96
N ALA A 57 1.98 13.46 -2.17
CA ALA A 57 1.82 13.10 -0.76
C ALA A 57 1.16 14.24 0.05
N ALA A 58 1.62 15.48 -0.13
CA ALA A 58 1.06 16.63 0.56
C ALA A 58 -0.41 16.87 0.16
N LEU A 59 -0.73 16.79 -1.13
CA LEU A 59 -2.09 16.97 -1.64
C LEU A 59 -3.02 15.85 -1.14
N SER A 60 -2.61 14.59 -1.25
CA SER A 60 -3.42 13.46 -0.78
C SER A 60 -3.65 13.53 0.72
N LEU A 61 -2.65 13.92 1.51
CA LEU A 61 -2.80 14.14 2.95
C LEU A 61 -3.79 15.27 3.25
N ALA A 62 -3.66 16.42 2.58
CA ALA A 62 -4.53 17.57 2.78
C ALA A 62 -6.00 17.23 2.49
N VAL A 63 -6.26 16.57 1.35
CA VAL A 63 -7.61 16.15 0.96
C VAL A 63 -8.17 15.09 1.91
N THR A 64 -7.35 14.12 2.32
CA THR A 64 -7.76 13.11 3.31
C THR A 64 -8.16 13.73 4.64
N TRP A 65 -7.38 14.69 5.16
CA TRP A 65 -7.69 15.39 6.42
C TRP A 65 -8.90 16.30 6.27
N TYR A 66 -9.05 17.00 5.14
CA TYR A 66 -10.23 17.83 4.86
C TYR A 66 -11.52 17.00 4.96
N HIS A 67 -11.60 15.87 4.27
CA HIS A 67 -12.78 15.01 4.30
C HIS A 67 -12.95 14.28 5.64
N LEU A 68 -11.86 13.99 6.36
CA LEU A 68 -11.94 13.45 7.73
C LEU A 68 -12.60 14.45 8.69
N PHE A 69 -12.17 15.70 8.67
CA PHE A 69 -12.80 16.74 9.53
C PHE A 69 -14.24 16.98 9.13
N HIS A 70 -14.54 17.03 7.84
CA HIS A 70 -15.92 17.18 7.36
C HIS A 70 -16.80 15.99 7.78
N PHE A 71 -16.26 14.77 7.78
CA PHE A 71 -16.96 13.59 8.31
C PHE A 71 -17.22 13.70 9.81
N LEU A 72 -16.25 14.16 10.59
CA LEU A 72 -16.42 14.37 12.04
C LEU A 72 -17.50 15.42 12.32
N GLU A 73 -17.50 16.53 11.60
CA GLU A 73 -18.51 17.59 11.70
C GLU A 73 -19.90 17.07 11.35
N TRP A 74 -20.04 16.38 10.21
CA TRP A 74 -21.28 15.74 9.79
C TRP A 74 -21.79 14.75 10.85
N SER A 75 -20.93 13.87 11.35
CA SER A 75 -21.28 12.87 12.36
C SER A 75 -21.73 13.51 13.67
N TYR A 76 -21.08 14.59 14.08
CA TYR A 76 -21.47 15.36 15.27
C TYR A 76 -22.82 16.03 15.08
N ALA A 77 -23.06 16.68 13.95
CA ALA A 77 -24.33 17.36 13.63
C ALA A 77 -25.49 16.34 13.58
N ALA A 78 -25.29 15.20 12.95
CA ALA A 78 -26.27 14.12 12.86
C ALA A 78 -26.60 13.52 14.26
N TRP A 79 -25.59 13.34 15.12
CA TRP A 79 -25.80 12.89 16.51
C TRP A 79 -26.53 13.93 17.33
N LYS A 80 -26.17 15.22 17.23
CA LYS A 80 -26.81 16.34 17.91
C LYS A 80 -28.28 16.45 17.51
N GLY A 81 -28.59 16.37 16.20
CA GLY A 81 -29.97 16.42 15.70
C GLY A 81 -30.85 15.31 16.27
N ARG A 82 -30.36 14.06 16.29
CA ARG A 82 -31.09 12.94 16.90
C ARG A 82 -31.34 13.11 18.39
N ARG A 83 -30.46 13.78 19.11
CA ARG A 83 -30.64 14.06 20.55
C ARG A 83 -31.67 15.16 20.84
N LEU A 84 -31.67 16.22 20.05
CA LEU A 84 -32.62 17.29 20.17
C LEU A 84 -34.08 16.87 19.94
N LEU A 85 -34.27 15.82 19.11
CA LEU A 85 -35.60 15.24 18.84
C LEU A 85 -36.14 14.37 19.98
N ARG A 86 -35.34 14.09 21.05
CA ARG A 86 -35.79 13.32 22.23
C ARG A 86 -36.19 14.29 23.35
N PRO A 87 -37.49 14.36 23.73
CA PRO A 87 -37.99 15.38 24.63
C PRO A 87 -37.44 15.35 26.08
N SER A 88 -36.76 14.28 26.44
CA SER A 88 -36.28 14.06 27.82
C SER A 88 -34.85 14.52 28.11
N ASN A 89 -34.12 15.11 27.15
CA ASN A 89 -32.70 15.34 27.29
C ASN A 89 -32.27 16.78 26.93
N THR A 90 -32.60 17.75 27.78
CA THR A 90 -31.99 19.10 27.78
C THR A 90 -30.57 19.12 28.37
N ALA A 91 -30.01 17.95 28.68
CA ALA A 91 -28.70 17.85 29.30
C ALA A 91 -27.58 18.21 28.30
N ASN A 92 -26.60 18.91 28.80
CA ASN A 92 -25.40 19.39 28.12
C ASN A 92 -24.87 18.51 27.01
N ILE A 93 -24.71 19.07 25.81
CA ILE A 93 -24.21 18.41 24.59
C ILE A 93 -22.68 18.47 24.60
N TYR A 94 -22.01 17.41 25.03
CA TYR A 94 -20.56 17.34 25.09
C TYR A 94 -19.96 16.50 23.96
N VAL A 95 -18.87 16.97 23.35
CA VAL A 95 -18.12 16.27 22.30
C VAL A 95 -17.70 14.85 22.75
N ALA A 96 -17.29 14.71 24.01
CA ALA A 96 -16.90 13.40 24.54
C ALA A 96 -18.06 12.40 24.62
N GLN A 97 -19.29 12.89 24.78
CA GLN A 97 -20.48 12.05 24.77
C GLN A 97 -20.78 11.56 23.34
N TRP A 98 -20.68 12.45 22.36
CA TRP A 98 -20.76 12.06 20.93
C TRP A 98 -19.73 10.98 20.60
N LEU A 99 -18.44 11.16 20.91
CA LEU A 99 -17.38 10.18 20.66
C LEU A 99 -17.63 8.83 21.33
N ARG A 100 -18.28 8.81 22.51
CA ARG A 100 -18.62 7.58 23.24
C ARG A 100 -19.83 6.85 22.63
N GLU A 101 -20.84 7.60 22.22
CA GLU A 101 -22.11 7.07 21.73
C GLU A 101 -22.05 6.72 20.24
N THR A 102 -21.15 7.36 19.50
CA THR A 102 -20.99 7.14 18.06
C THR A 102 -19.80 6.24 17.79
N ALA A 103 -20.08 5.08 17.23
CA ALA A 103 -19.03 4.17 16.73
C ALA A 103 -18.51 4.70 15.38
N LEU A 104 -17.67 5.76 15.40
CA LEU A 104 -17.25 6.50 14.19
C LEU A 104 -16.75 5.62 13.06
N PHE A 105 -15.88 4.63 13.36
CA PHE A 105 -15.39 3.69 12.34
C PHE A 105 -16.51 2.85 11.73
N LYS A 106 -17.42 2.34 12.57
CA LYS A 106 -18.56 1.57 12.08
C LYS A 106 -19.48 2.44 11.23
N GLN A 107 -19.70 3.68 11.63
CA GLN A 107 -20.52 4.64 10.88
C GLN A 107 -19.88 4.97 9.53
N ALA A 108 -18.56 5.25 9.48
CA ALA A 108 -17.85 5.54 8.25
C ALA A 108 -17.92 4.37 7.25
N TRP A 109 -17.65 3.15 7.72
CA TRP A 109 -17.74 1.97 6.87
C TRP A 109 -19.18 1.63 6.46
N ALA A 110 -20.17 1.82 7.35
CA ALA A 110 -21.56 1.66 6.98
C ALA A 110 -21.96 2.61 5.85
N SER A 111 -21.60 3.90 5.96
CA SER A 111 -21.86 4.87 4.89
C SER A 111 -21.15 4.54 3.56
N ALA A 112 -19.97 3.94 3.63
CA ALA A 112 -19.18 3.58 2.45
C ALA A 112 -19.70 2.34 1.70
N PHE A 113 -20.61 1.56 2.31
CA PHE A 113 -21.20 0.35 1.71
C PHE A 113 -22.74 0.38 1.69
N GLU A 114 -23.36 1.52 1.99
CA GLU A 114 -24.80 1.67 2.07
C GLU A 114 -25.50 1.49 0.71
N THR A 115 -24.84 1.93 -0.37
CA THR A 115 -25.31 1.75 -1.75
C THR A 115 -24.21 1.15 -2.63
N PRO A 116 -24.54 0.52 -3.78
CA PRO A 116 -23.57 -0.04 -4.71
C PRO A 116 -22.58 1.00 -5.26
N GLU A 117 -23.07 2.23 -5.51
CA GLU A 117 -22.27 3.35 -6.03
C GLU A 117 -21.22 3.75 -5.02
N ARG A 118 -21.55 3.83 -3.74
CA ARG A 118 -20.61 4.11 -2.65
C ARG A 118 -19.64 2.96 -2.46
N ALA A 119 -20.14 1.72 -2.49
CA ALA A 119 -19.32 0.51 -2.38
C ALA A 119 -18.31 0.40 -3.53
N TRP A 120 -18.59 0.94 -4.71
CA TRP A 120 -17.70 0.96 -5.86
C TRP A 120 -16.35 1.60 -5.53
N TRP A 121 -16.36 2.76 -4.87
CA TRP A 121 -15.13 3.44 -4.41
C TRP A 121 -14.35 2.61 -3.39
N SER A 122 -15.07 1.97 -2.47
CA SER A 122 -14.46 1.12 -1.44
C SER A 122 -13.78 -0.12 -2.04
N LEU A 123 -14.36 -0.73 -3.07
CA LEU A 123 -13.75 -1.85 -3.79
C LEU A 123 -12.43 -1.44 -4.45
N GLN A 124 -12.38 -0.24 -5.05
CA GLN A 124 -11.15 0.24 -5.70
C GLN A 124 -10.02 0.45 -4.69
N ILE A 125 -10.29 1.03 -3.52
CA ILE A 125 -9.23 1.25 -2.52
C ILE A 125 -8.66 -0.06 -1.98
N PHE A 126 -9.49 -1.10 -1.82
CA PHE A 126 -9.01 -2.43 -1.45
C PHE A 126 -8.13 -3.04 -2.54
N GLY A 127 -8.49 -2.85 -3.81
CA GLY A 127 -7.67 -3.25 -4.95
C GLY A 127 -6.31 -2.58 -4.95
N PHE A 128 -6.26 -1.27 -4.73
CA PHE A 128 -4.99 -0.54 -4.60
C PHE A 128 -4.18 -1.02 -3.41
N CYS A 129 -4.80 -1.23 -2.25
CA CYS A 129 -4.15 -1.75 -1.06
C CYS A 129 -3.50 -3.11 -1.32
N ALA A 130 -4.24 -4.04 -1.92
CA ALA A 130 -3.77 -5.38 -2.23
C ALA A 130 -2.60 -5.36 -3.23
N ASN A 131 -2.71 -4.60 -4.31
CA ASN A 131 -1.64 -4.47 -5.30
C ASN A 131 -0.38 -3.80 -4.74
N TRP A 132 -0.56 -2.76 -3.93
CA TRP A 132 0.54 -2.06 -3.29
C TRP A 132 1.27 -2.93 -2.27
N SER A 133 0.55 -3.78 -1.53
CA SER A 133 1.14 -4.69 -0.56
C SER A 133 2.22 -5.59 -1.15
N VAL A 134 2.05 -6.04 -2.39
CA VAL A 134 3.06 -6.81 -3.12
C VAL A 134 4.26 -5.95 -3.51
N MET A 135 4.04 -4.67 -3.85
CA MET A 135 5.13 -3.74 -4.19
C MET A 135 6.03 -3.42 -3.00
N LEU A 136 5.51 -3.54 -1.76
CA LEU A 136 6.27 -3.33 -0.54
C LEU A 136 7.33 -4.42 -0.26
N ALA A 137 7.34 -5.54 -0.99
CA ALA A 137 8.34 -6.59 -0.82
C ALA A 137 9.72 -6.18 -1.37
N ARG A 138 10.36 -5.17 -0.77
CA ARG A 138 11.66 -4.59 -1.18
C ARG A 138 12.62 -4.50 0.02
N LYS A 139 13.92 -4.28 -0.24
CA LYS A 139 14.97 -4.07 0.80
C LYS A 139 14.97 -2.64 1.36
N ILE A 140 13.84 -2.14 1.82
CA ILE A 140 13.74 -0.84 2.49
C ILE A 140 13.48 -1.10 3.98
N PRO A 141 14.18 -0.40 4.90
CA PRO A 141 13.90 -0.54 6.33
C PRO A 141 12.49 -0.03 6.66
N HIS A 142 11.90 -0.62 7.68
CA HIS A 142 10.58 -0.21 8.23
C HIS A 142 9.41 -0.23 7.21
N LEU A 143 9.40 -1.13 6.23
CA LEU A 143 8.30 -1.27 5.25
C LEU A 143 6.92 -1.40 5.89
N TRP A 144 6.84 -2.06 7.05
CA TRP A 144 5.59 -2.19 7.81
C TRP A 144 4.98 -0.83 8.18
N SER A 145 5.82 0.21 8.41
CA SER A 145 5.32 1.53 8.77
C SER A 145 4.61 2.23 7.60
N PHE A 146 5.06 2.02 6.37
CA PHE A 146 4.35 2.51 5.18
C PHE A 146 2.99 1.82 5.04
N MET A 147 2.94 0.48 5.18
CA MET A 147 1.68 -0.25 5.12
C MET A 147 0.71 0.20 6.21
N LEU A 148 1.18 0.31 7.45
CA LEU A 148 0.35 0.74 8.57
C LEU A 148 -0.13 2.19 8.38
N LEU A 149 0.73 3.07 7.86
CA LEU A 149 0.38 4.45 7.54
C LEU A 149 -0.76 4.53 6.51
N GLY A 150 -0.69 3.68 5.47
CA GLY A 150 -1.76 3.56 4.47
C GLY A 150 -3.09 3.09 5.06
N GLN A 151 -3.06 2.16 5.99
CA GLN A 151 -4.26 1.69 6.69
C GLN A 151 -4.83 2.73 7.67
N VAL A 152 -3.97 3.55 8.29
CA VAL A 152 -4.38 4.53 9.31
C VAL A 152 -4.81 5.85 8.69
N ILE A 153 -4.09 6.35 7.67
CA ILE A 153 -4.37 7.65 7.06
C ILE A 153 -4.99 7.47 5.68
N SER A 154 -4.19 7.05 4.68
CA SER A 154 -4.57 6.97 3.28
C SER A 154 -3.55 6.14 2.51
N ILE A 155 -4.02 5.30 1.59
CA ILE A 155 -3.17 4.45 0.75
C ILE A 155 -2.31 5.33 -0.18
N SER A 156 -2.90 6.34 -0.81
CA SER A 156 -2.19 7.22 -1.73
C SER A 156 -1.08 8.01 -1.04
N PHE A 157 -1.33 8.57 0.15
CA PHE A 157 -0.33 9.27 0.94
C PHE A 157 0.87 8.38 1.24
N ALA A 158 0.61 7.19 1.79
CA ALA A 158 1.65 6.25 2.17
C ALA A 158 2.39 5.68 0.96
N ALA A 159 1.69 5.44 -0.17
CA ALA A 159 2.28 4.99 -1.42
C ALA A 159 3.24 6.04 -2.03
N ASN A 160 2.87 7.32 -2.01
CA ASN A 160 3.75 8.39 -2.46
C ASN A 160 5.04 8.49 -1.63
N LEU A 161 4.94 8.38 -0.31
CA LEU A 161 6.11 8.31 0.56
C LEU A 161 6.95 7.05 0.29
N PHE A 162 6.30 5.92 0.01
CA PHE A 162 7.00 4.68 -0.35
C PHE A 162 7.73 4.81 -1.69
N PHE A 163 7.11 5.39 -2.72
CA PHE A 163 7.76 5.64 -4.01
C PHE A 163 8.99 6.55 -3.84
N LEU A 164 8.85 7.59 -3.01
CA LEU A 164 9.98 8.45 -2.65
C LEU A 164 11.08 7.68 -1.91
N ALA A 165 10.71 6.76 -1.00
CA ALA A 165 11.69 5.91 -0.33
C ALA A 165 12.41 4.97 -1.30
N VAL A 166 11.71 4.42 -2.30
CA VAL A 166 12.33 3.60 -3.36
C VAL A 166 13.35 4.41 -4.15
N LEU A 167 12.99 5.62 -4.57
CA LEU A 167 13.91 6.52 -5.27
C LEU A 167 15.11 6.93 -4.40
N ALA A 168 14.87 7.18 -3.10
CA ALA A 168 15.92 7.59 -2.16
C ALA A 168 16.94 6.49 -1.88
N HIS A 169 16.50 5.23 -1.83
CA HIS A 169 17.39 4.10 -1.55
C HIS A 169 18.10 3.57 -2.80
N ASP A 170 17.86 4.20 -3.96
CA ASP A 170 18.49 3.84 -5.24
C ASP A 170 18.51 2.31 -5.44
N ILE A 171 17.33 1.70 -5.27
CA ILE A 171 17.18 0.28 -5.51
C ILE A 171 17.18 0.10 -7.02
N VAL A 172 18.39 0.26 -7.58
CA VAL A 172 18.68 -0.14 -8.96
C VAL A 172 18.30 -1.61 -9.05
N ALA A 173 17.44 -1.93 -10.01
CA ALA A 173 17.34 -3.32 -10.44
C ALA A 173 18.79 -3.81 -10.65
N PRO A 174 19.19 -4.98 -10.09
CA PRO A 174 20.53 -5.48 -10.27
C PRO A 174 20.87 -5.36 -11.74
N ALA A 175 21.96 -4.64 -12.02
CA ALA A 175 22.42 -4.39 -13.38
C ALA A 175 22.26 -5.68 -14.17
N ALA A 176 21.57 -5.60 -15.30
CA ALA A 176 21.45 -6.73 -16.20
C ALA A 176 22.80 -7.39 -16.30
N PHE A 177 22.83 -8.71 -16.11
CA PHE A 177 23.90 -9.65 -16.34
C PHE A 177 25.23 -9.02 -16.77
N PRO A 178 26.37 -9.35 -16.13
CA PRO A 178 27.65 -8.97 -16.68
C PRO A 178 27.61 -9.35 -18.15
N GLN A 179 27.83 -8.36 -19.01
CA GLN A 179 27.98 -8.58 -20.44
C GLN A 179 28.90 -9.79 -20.56
N SER A 180 28.41 -10.80 -21.24
CA SER A 180 29.14 -12.01 -21.59
C SER A 180 30.58 -11.60 -21.89
N VAL A 181 31.51 -12.12 -21.09
CA VAL A 181 32.92 -12.16 -21.47
C VAL A 181 32.91 -12.76 -22.87
N GLN A 182 33.12 -11.89 -23.86
CA GLN A 182 33.40 -12.37 -25.21
C GLN A 182 34.52 -13.36 -25.05
N PRO A 183 34.42 -14.60 -25.57
CA PRO A 183 35.54 -15.47 -25.62
C PRO A 183 36.60 -14.72 -26.41
N LYS A 184 37.72 -14.34 -25.78
CA LYS A 184 38.93 -13.98 -26.53
C LYS A 184 39.22 -15.16 -27.42
N GLU A 185 38.94 -15.00 -28.71
CA GLU A 185 39.44 -15.83 -29.76
C GLU A 185 40.97 -15.86 -29.59
N LYS A 186 41.47 -16.95 -29.03
CA LYS A 186 42.88 -17.24 -29.04
C LYS A 186 43.24 -17.55 -30.48
N LEU A 187 43.79 -16.56 -31.16
CA LEU A 187 44.55 -16.78 -32.37
C LEU A 187 45.69 -17.75 -32.01
N SER A 188 45.67 -18.91 -32.56
CA SER A 188 46.68 -19.93 -32.49
C SER A 188 47.90 -19.45 -33.28
N ASP A 189 49.02 -19.22 -32.61
CA ASP A 189 50.32 -19.39 -33.23
C ASP A 189 51.08 -20.41 -32.38
N ALA A 190 51.43 -21.48 -33.07
CA ALA A 190 52.32 -22.51 -32.59
C ALA A 190 53.73 -21.96 -32.44
N GLU A 191 54.40 -22.40 -31.39
CA GLU A 191 55.78 -22.81 -31.49
C GLU A 191 56.24 -23.50 -30.19
N ASP A 192 56.95 -24.60 -30.41
CA ASP A 192 57.58 -25.52 -29.49
C ASP A 192 58.47 -24.85 -28.46
N SER A 193 58.51 -25.40 -27.22
CA SER A 193 59.73 -25.80 -26.56
C SER A 193 59.43 -26.57 -25.27
N GLU A 194 59.95 -27.78 -25.24
CA GLU A 194 60.16 -28.61 -24.06
C GLU A 194 61.04 -27.88 -23.08
N ASP A 195 60.76 -27.98 -21.78
CA ASP A 195 61.73 -28.30 -20.75
C ASP A 195 61.05 -28.50 -19.40
N ASP A 196 61.53 -29.52 -18.73
CA ASP A 196 61.23 -29.99 -17.38
C ASP A 196 61.42 -28.94 -16.30
N GLU A 197 60.61 -29.01 -15.20
CA GLU A 197 61.16 -29.11 -13.85
C GLU A 197 60.05 -29.26 -12.81
N ASP A 198 60.26 -30.19 -11.90
CA ASP A 198 59.52 -30.52 -10.71
C ASP A 198 59.41 -29.32 -9.73
N ASP A 199 58.21 -29.03 -9.20
CA ASP A 199 58.12 -28.34 -7.92
C ASP A 199 56.90 -28.82 -7.11
N GLU A 200 57.22 -29.44 -6.00
CA GLU A 200 56.32 -29.85 -4.91
C GLU A 200 55.73 -28.60 -4.24
N GLY A 201 54.41 -28.45 -4.20
CA GLY A 201 53.88 -27.27 -3.56
C GLY A 201 52.42 -27.37 -3.09
N GLU A 202 52.24 -27.62 -1.85
CA GLU A 202 51.14 -27.32 -0.93
C GLU A 202 49.67 -27.49 -1.36
N PRO A 203 48.85 -28.18 -0.56
CA PRO A 203 47.43 -28.34 -0.80
C PRO A 203 46.67 -27.08 -0.45
N LYS A 204 46.21 -26.30 -1.44
CA LYS A 204 45.28 -25.19 -1.29
C LYS A 204 43.99 -25.70 -0.60
N PRO A 205 43.49 -25.00 0.45
CA PRO A 205 42.26 -25.38 1.11
C PRO A 205 41.10 -25.25 0.14
N LYS A 206 40.47 -26.36 -0.22
CA LYS A 206 39.21 -26.43 -0.96
C LYS A 206 38.13 -25.71 -0.16
N SER A 207 37.87 -24.45 -0.51
CA SER A 207 36.68 -23.74 -0.13
C SER A 207 35.46 -24.54 -0.62
N ARG A 208 34.90 -25.32 0.28
CA ARG A 208 33.69 -26.12 0.09
C ARG A 208 32.52 -25.15 0.08
N SER A 209 32.31 -24.43 -1.03
CA SER A 209 31.07 -23.71 -1.29
C SER A 209 29.95 -24.73 -1.34
N GLN A 210 29.23 -24.85 -0.22
CA GLN A 210 27.97 -25.60 -0.19
C GLN A 210 27.06 -24.99 -1.27
N PRO A 211 26.54 -25.78 -2.19
CA PRO A 211 25.54 -25.28 -3.12
C PRO A 211 24.28 -25.00 -2.29
N HIS A 212 24.05 -23.71 -1.97
CA HIS A 212 22.75 -23.29 -1.50
C HIS A 212 21.72 -23.78 -2.53
N LYS A 213 20.93 -24.79 -2.19
CA LYS A 213 19.76 -25.22 -2.95
C LYS A 213 18.92 -23.97 -3.21
N ALA A 214 19.11 -23.35 -4.35
CA ALA A 214 18.20 -22.34 -4.84
C ALA A 214 16.87 -23.04 -5.06
N LEU A 215 15.89 -22.79 -4.14
CA LEU A 215 14.51 -23.18 -4.42
C LEU A 215 14.13 -22.59 -5.77
N SER A 216 13.45 -23.39 -6.58
CA SER A 216 13.07 -22.95 -7.92
C SER A 216 12.38 -21.56 -7.89
N PRO A 217 12.70 -20.65 -8.82
CA PRO A 217 12.18 -19.29 -8.84
C PRO A 217 10.65 -19.20 -8.95
N THR A 218 9.95 -20.31 -9.15
CA THR A 218 8.50 -20.40 -9.33
C THR A 218 7.67 -20.40 -8.04
N VAL A 219 8.25 -20.70 -6.87
CA VAL A 219 7.48 -20.89 -5.63
C VAL A 219 7.15 -19.55 -4.94
N ALA A 220 8.08 -18.60 -4.93
CA ALA A 220 7.86 -17.30 -4.30
C ALA A 220 6.76 -16.47 -5.01
N PRO A 221 6.70 -16.39 -6.37
CA PRO A 221 5.62 -15.72 -7.09
C PRO A 221 4.23 -16.24 -6.75
N PHE A 222 4.10 -17.55 -6.61
CA PHE A 222 2.83 -18.22 -6.35
C PHE A 222 2.16 -17.76 -5.04
N TRP A 223 2.91 -17.69 -3.94
CA TRP A 223 2.37 -17.27 -2.64
C TRP A 223 1.87 -15.83 -2.64
N TYR A 224 2.56 -14.93 -3.36
CA TYR A 224 2.10 -13.55 -3.51
C TYR A 224 0.80 -13.47 -4.31
N GLN A 225 0.64 -14.31 -5.33
CA GLN A 225 -0.60 -14.39 -6.12
C GLN A 225 -1.76 -14.93 -5.28
N ILE A 226 -1.51 -15.92 -4.43
CA ILE A 226 -2.53 -16.41 -3.49
C ILE A 226 -2.96 -15.30 -2.52
N ALA A 227 -2.01 -14.61 -1.90
CA ALA A 227 -2.32 -13.51 -0.97
C ALA A 227 -3.13 -12.40 -1.66
N LEU A 228 -2.76 -12.03 -2.89
CA LEU A 228 -3.45 -11.05 -3.71
C LEU A 228 -4.87 -11.54 -4.08
N GLY A 229 -5.00 -12.77 -4.56
CA GLY A 229 -6.28 -13.37 -4.92
C GLY A 229 -7.24 -13.47 -3.73
N LEU A 230 -6.74 -13.87 -2.56
CA LEU A 230 -7.53 -13.90 -1.33
C LEU A 230 -7.98 -12.49 -0.91
N SER A 231 -7.10 -11.49 -1.00
CA SER A 231 -7.45 -10.09 -0.69
C SER A 231 -8.55 -9.58 -1.61
N ILE A 232 -8.45 -9.86 -2.91
CA ILE A 232 -9.46 -9.46 -3.91
C ILE A 232 -10.76 -10.22 -3.70
N GLY A 233 -10.72 -11.54 -3.47
CA GLY A 233 -11.89 -12.35 -3.19
C GLY A 233 -12.65 -11.87 -1.94
N CYS A 234 -11.92 -11.53 -0.87
CA CYS A 234 -12.50 -10.89 0.29
C CYS A 234 -13.13 -9.53 -0.06
N ALA A 235 -12.43 -8.67 -0.81
CA ALA A 235 -12.93 -7.35 -1.18
C ALA A 235 -14.26 -7.45 -1.95
N VAL A 236 -14.34 -8.31 -2.97
CA VAL A 236 -15.54 -8.53 -3.77
C VAL A 236 -16.73 -9.00 -2.92
N SER A 237 -16.48 -9.78 -1.86
CA SER A 237 -17.53 -10.31 -0.99
C SER A 237 -18.02 -9.33 0.09
N VAL A 238 -17.31 -8.21 0.34
CA VAL A 238 -17.67 -7.24 1.39
C VAL A 238 -19.06 -6.65 1.20
N PRO A 239 -19.44 -6.13 0.00
CA PRO A 239 -20.77 -5.55 -0.19
C PRO A 239 -21.92 -6.53 0.10
N ASP A 240 -21.78 -7.80 -0.32
CA ASP A 240 -22.81 -8.84 -0.14
C ASP A 240 -23.01 -9.23 1.34
N LYS A 241 -22.04 -8.91 2.19
CA LYS A 241 -22.10 -9.18 3.64
C LYS A 241 -22.44 -7.95 4.46
N PHE A 242 -22.69 -6.82 3.81
CA PHE A 242 -23.10 -5.60 4.50
C PHE A 242 -24.35 -5.86 5.36
N GLY A 243 -24.37 -5.30 6.57
CA GLY A 243 -25.46 -5.54 7.54
C GLY A 243 -25.38 -6.88 8.29
N THR A 244 -24.49 -7.81 7.93
CA THR A 244 -24.30 -9.09 8.65
C THR A 244 -23.11 -9.05 9.61
N PRO A 245 -23.04 -9.95 10.62
CA PRO A 245 -21.86 -10.09 11.48
C PRO A 245 -20.58 -10.47 10.74
N ALA A 246 -20.70 -11.06 9.54
CA ALA A 246 -19.57 -11.42 8.70
C ALA A 246 -18.87 -10.20 8.08
N PHE A 247 -19.58 -9.09 7.88
CA PHE A 247 -19.03 -7.86 7.30
C PHE A 247 -17.75 -7.40 8.00
N THR A 248 -17.79 -7.22 9.32
CA THR A 248 -16.62 -6.76 10.08
C THR A 248 -15.47 -7.76 10.04
N ARG A 249 -15.77 -9.08 10.00
CA ARG A 249 -14.73 -10.12 9.94
C ARG A 249 -14.00 -10.10 8.59
N ILE A 250 -14.74 -9.98 7.50
CA ILE A 250 -14.17 -9.93 6.15
C ILE A 250 -13.38 -8.63 5.96
N LEU A 251 -13.92 -7.51 6.44
CA LEU A 251 -13.23 -6.23 6.42
C LEU A 251 -11.88 -6.30 7.16
N LEU A 252 -11.87 -6.88 8.35
CA LEU A 252 -10.65 -7.10 9.11
C LEU A 252 -9.68 -8.04 8.36
N ALA A 253 -10.19 -9.10 7.73
CA ALA A 253 -9.37 -10.04 6.97
C ALA A 253 -8.61 -9.35 5.83
N ILE A 254 -9.25 -8.43 5.08
CA ILE A 254 -8.59 -7.67 4.02
C ILE A 254 -7.42 -6.85 4.58
N HIS A 255 -7.62 -6.16 5.70
CA HIS A 255 -6.58 -5.36 6.34
C HIS A 255 -5.40 -6.24 6.82
N VAL A 256 -5.66 -7.42 7.35
CA VAL A 256 -4.63 -8.39 7.77
C VAL A 256 -3.90 -8.98 6.55
N LEU A 257 -4.63 -9.36 5.50
CA LEU A 257 -4.06 -9.91 4.28
C LEU A 257 -3.14 -8.93 3.57
N ALA A 258 -3.34 -7.62 3.73
CA ALA A 258 -2.44 -6.61 3.22
C ALA A 258 -0.99 -6.72 3.77
N TYR A 259 -0.81 -7.35 4.93
CA TYR A 259 0.51 -7.62 5.50
C TYR A 259 1.09 -8.98 5.07
N ALA A 260 0.30 -9.84 4.43
CA ALA A 260 0.76 -11.18 4.04
C ALA A 260 2.02 -11.16 3.16
N PRO A 261 2.18 -10.30 2.14
CA PRO A 261 3.41 -10.23 1.37
C PRO A 261 4.65 -9.87 2.20
N LEU A 262 4.53 -8.94 3.17
CA LEU A 262 5.62 -8.56 4.05
C LEU A 262 6.04 -9.72 4.98
N LEU A 263 5.07 -10.46 5.50
CA LEU A 263 5.30 -11.64 6.35
C LEU A 263 5.92 -12.78 5.53
N LEU A 264 5.39 -13.07 4.36
CA LEU A 264 5.93 -14.08 3.45
C LEU A 264 7.38 -13.77 3.08
N ASN A 265 7.71 -12.52 2.77
CA ASN A 265 9.08 -12.09 2.48
C ASN A 265 10.03 -12.35 3.67
N LYS A 266 9.58 -12.05 4.88
CA LYS A 266 10.35 -12.29 6.11
C LYS A 266 10.55 -13.78 6.39
N VAL A 267 9.50 -14.59 6.25
CA VAL A 267 9.52 -16.03 6.55
C VAL A 267 10.32 -16.81 5.50
N LEU A 268 10.10 -16.51 4.23
CA LEU A 268 10.78 -17.19 3.14
C LEU A 268 12.23 -16.71 2.97
N ARG A 269 12.66 -15.69 3.72
CA ARG A 269 14.00 -15.06 3.61
C ARG A 269 14.41 -14.76 2.16
N ARG A 270 13.44 -14.45 1.30
CA ARG A 270 13.65 -14.22 -0.12
C ARG A 270 13.05 -12.89 -0.52
N GLU A 271 13.81 -12.17 -1.29
CA GLU A 271 13.32 -11.00 -1.98
C GLU A 271 12.43 -11.45 -3.14
N VAL A 272 11.39 -10.68 -3.40
CA VAL A 272 10.64 -10.82 -4.65
C VAL A 272 11.64 -10.58 -5.78
N PRO A 273 11.87 -11.54 -6.68
CA PRO A 273 12.78 -11.31 -7.78
C PRO A 273 12.36 -10.09 -8.59
N ALA A 274 13.31 -9.26 -8.99
CA ALA A 274 13.08 -8.07 -9.80
C ALA A 274 12.17 -8.32 -11.04
N PRO A 275 12.22 -9.50 -11.72
CA PRO A 275 11.32 -9.79 -12.82
C PRO A 275 9.83 -9.82 -12.48
N LEU A 276 9.46 -10.10 -11.22
CA LEU A 276 8.05 -10.05 -10.78
C LEU A 276 7.52 -8.63 -10.61
N LEU A 277 8.41 -7.66 -10.53
CA LEU A 277 8.10 -6.24 -10.51
C LEU A 277 8.07 -5.65 -11.93
N ARG A 278 8.51 -6.39 -12.95
CA ARG A 278 8.51 -6.01 -14.36
C ARG A 278 7.19 -6.34 -15.08
N GLN A 279 7.15 -6.14 -16.38
CA GLN A 279 5.95 -6.13 -17.24
C GLN A 279 4.83 -7.17 -16.92
N PRO A 280 5.07 -8.46 -16.69
CA PRO A 280 3.98 -9.40 -16.42
C PRO A 280 3.27 -9.11 -15.09
N ALA A 281 4.00 -8.59 -14.10
CA ALA A 281 3.38 -8.19 -12.84
C ALA A 281 2.56 -6.89 -12.97
N LEU A 282 2.92 -6.01 -13.90
CA LEU A 282 2.13 -4.83 -14.24
C LEU A 282 0.79 -5.25 -14.86
N TYR A 283 0.81 -6.11 -15.89
CA TYR A 283 -0.43 -6.59 -16.53
C TYR A 283 -1.36 -7.26 -15.52
N LEU A 284 -0.82 -8.06 -14.60
CA LEU A 284 -1.61 -8.70 -13.57
C LEU A 284 -2.23 -7.69 -12.60
N ARG A 285 -1.48 -6.64 -12.21
CA ARG A 285 -2.02 -5.56 -11.37
C ARG A 285 -3.13 -4.79 -12.07
N ILE A 286 -2.93 -4.46 -13.33
CA ILE A 286 -3.95 -3.80 -14.17
C ILE A 286 -5.17 -4.71 -14.30
N ALA A 287 -4.99 -6.00 -14.56
CA ALA A 287 -6.07 -6.96 -14.63
C ALA A 287 -6.87 -7.07 -13.32
N ASN A 288 -6.19 -7.08 -12.17
CA ASN A 288 -6.82 -7.11 -10.86
C ASN A 288 -7.65 -5.84 -10.57
N LEU A 289 -7.10 -4.66 -10.87
CA LEU A 289 -7.83 -3.40 -10.74
C LEU A 289 -8.99 -3.34 -11.74
N GLY A 290 -8.78 -3.77 -12.97
CA GLY A 290 -9.82 -3.88 -13.99
C GLY A 290 -10.95 -4.85 -13.59
N ALA A 291 -10.61 -5.98 -12.98
CA ALA A 291 -11.60 -6.92 -12.46
C ALA A 291 -12.46 -6.31 -11.35
N LEU A 292 -11.86 -5.57 -10.42
CA LEU A 292 -12.61 -4.88 -9.37
C LEU A 292 -13.48 -3.75 -9.92
N LEU A 293 -12.97 -2.99 -10.92
CA LEU A 293 -13.77 -2.02 -11.66
C LEU A 293 -14.99 -2.69 -12.30
N ALA A 294 -14.78 -3.79 -13.03
CA ALA A 294 -15.85 -4.51 -13.71
C ALA A 294 -16.89 -5.07 -12.72
N VAL A 295 -16.44 -5.72 -11.65
CA VAL A 295 -17.35 -6.28 -10.62
C VAL A 295 -18.14 -5.15 -9.94
N GLY A 296 -17.49 -4.05 -9.57
CA GLY A 296 -18.17 -2.90 -8.97
C GLY A 296 -19.23 -2.31 -9.93
N THR A 297 -18.88 -2.12 -11.20
CA THR A 297 -19.78 -1.59 -12.23
C THR A 297 -20.94 -2.54 -12.50
N MET A 298 -20.70 -3.86 -12.59
CA MET A 298 -21.78 -4.85 -12.74
C MET A 298 -22.77 -4.84 -11.56
N LYS A 299 -22.29 -4.64 -10.33
CA LYS A 299 -23.16 -4.52 -9.14
C LYS A 299 -24.03 -3.26 -9.21
N VAL A 300 -23.45 -2.11 -9.58
CA VAL A 300 -24.21 -0.86 -9.77
C VAL A 300 -25.31 -1.07 -10.82
N GLN A 301 -24.97 -1.64 -11.97
CA GLN A 301 -25.93 -1.89 -13.05
C GLN A 301 -27.03 -2.91 -12.65
N ALA A 302 -26.67 -3.97 -11.91
CA ALA A 302 -27.62 -4.97 -11.46
C ALA A 302 -28.71 -4.40 -10.51
N GLU A 303 -28.39 -3.32 -9.80
CA GLU A 303 -29.32 -2.62 -8.90
C GLU A 303 -29.99 -1.40 -9.60
N GLY A 304 -29.80 -1.25 -10.92
CA GLY A 304 -30.44 -0.19 -11.72
C GLY A 304 -29.75 1.17 -11.63
N GLY A 305 -28.54 1.23 -11.05
CA GLY A 305 -27.72 2.43 -11.01
C GLY A 305 -26.96 2.67 -12.31
N ASP A 306 -26.43 3.88 -12.49
CA ASP A 306 -25.56 4.23 -13.59
C ASP A 306 -24.21 4.83 -13.10
N PHE A 307 -23.27 5.03 -14.03
CA PHE A 307 -21.95 5.54 -13.69
C PHE A 307 -21.97 7.01 -13.24
N ALA A 308 -22.97 7.80 -13.64
CA ALA A 308 -23.13 9.18 -13.16
C ALA A 308 -23.40 9.19 -11.65
N LEU A 309 -24.20 8.27 -11.14
CA LEU A 309 -24.48 8.11 -9.70
C LEU A 309 -23.21 7.71 -8.93
N VAL A 310 -22.32 6.93 -9.54
CA VAL A 310 -21.00 6.61 -8.92
C VAL A 310 -20.17 7.88 -8.73
N LEU A 311 -20.15 8.78 -9.71
CA LEU A 311 -19.44 10.06 -9.60
C LEU A 311 -20.11 11.00 -8.60
N GLU A 312 -21.46 11.02 -8.55
CA GLU A 312 -22.22 11.80 -7.58
C GLU A 312 -21.94 11.31 -6.15
N ALA A 313 -21.90 9.99 -5.93
CA ALA A 313 -21.61 9.37 -4.64
C ALA A 313 -20.25 9.82 -4.06
N LEU A 314 -19.28 10.21 -4.92
CA LEU A 314 -18.00 10.77 -4.49
C LEU A 314 -18.18 12.05 -3.65
N HIS A 315 -19.23 12.83 -3.88
CA HIS A 315 -19.48 14.11 -3.23
C HIS A 315 -20.64 14.08 -2.22
N GLU A 316 -21.43 13.02 -2.23
CA GLU A 316 -22.66 12.92 -1.45
C GLU A 316 -22.41 12.77 0.06
N HIS A 317 -21.39 12.02 0.45
CA HIS A 317 -21.13 11.72 1.85
C HIS A 317 -19.62 11.81 2.17
N PRO A 318 -19.20 12.55 3.22
CA PRO A 318 -17.79 12.85 3.46
C PRO A 318 -16.92 11.61 3.74
N ALA A 319 -17.49 10.51 4.26
CA ALA A 319 -16.75 9.25 4.41
C ALA A 319 -16.46 8.60 3.05
N VAL A 320 -17.41 8.68 2.09
CA VAL A 320 -17.23 8.20 0.71
C VAL A 320 -16.27 9.10 -0.04
N SER A 321 -16.41 10.42 0.09
CA SER A 321 -15.48 11.40 -0.49
C SER A 321 -14.03 11.12 -0.07
N ARG A 322 -13.80 10.83 1.22
CA ARG A 322 -12.47 10.49 1.72
C ARG A 322 -11.87 9.28 0.99
N LEU A 323 -12.64 8.20 0.84
CA LEU A 323 -12.19 6.98 0.17
C LEU A 323 -12.03 7.19 -1.34
N GLY A 324 -12.98 7.86 -1.98
CA GLY A 324 -12.98 8.08 -3.42
C GLY A 324 -11.83 8.99 -3.87
N TRP A 325 -11.56 10.07 -3.15
CA TRP A 325 -10.39 10.92 -3.43
C TRP A 325 -9.08 10.17 -3.18
N ASP A 326 -9.01 9.29 -2.18
CA ASP A 326 -7.84 8.42 -2.01
C ASP A 326 -7.64 7.51 -3.22
N VAL A 327 -8.73 6.94 -3.78
CA VAL A 327 -8.69 6.18 -5.05
C VAL A 327 -8.17 7.02 -6.21
N VAL A 328 -8.67 8.25 -6.39
CA VAL A 328 -8.22 9.15 -7.46
C VAL A 328 -6.72 9.43 -7.33
N PHE A 329 -6.25 9.77 -6.12
CA PHE A 329 -4.82 9.95 -5.87
C PHE A 329 -4.01 8.68 -6.07
N CYS A 330 -4.55 7.49 -5.75
CA CYS A 330 -3.89 6.23 -6.06
C CYS A 330 -3.71 6.06 -7.58
N TRP A 331 -4.74 6.28 -8.39
CA TRP A 331 -4.62 6.21 -9.85
C TRP A 331 -3.53 7.15 -10.38
N VAL A 332 -3.51 8.39 -9.92
CA VAL A 332 -2.48 9.38 -10.33
C VAL A 332 -1.09 8.92 -9.88
N SER A 333 -0.93 8.56 -8.60
CA SER A 333 0.37 8.21 -8.01
C SER A 333 0.98 6.95 -8.64
N PHE A 334 0.16 5.92 -8.84
CA PHE A 334 0.61 4.68 -9.48
C PHE A 334 0.87 4.88 -10.97
N GLY A 335 0.08 5.73 -11.65
CA GLY A 335 0.33 6.12 -13.05
C GLY A 335 1.65 6.85 -13.20
N VAL A 336 1.91 7.85 -12.36
CA VAL A 336 3.19 8.58 -12.33
C VAL A 336 4.35 7.64 -12.03
N TRP A 337 4.17 6.69 -11.09
CA TRP A 337 5.19 5.69 -10.78
C TRP A 337 5.54 4.83 -12.00
N GLN A 338 4.56 4.42 -12.81
CA GLN A 338 4.83 3.63 -14.03
C GLN A 338 5.68 4.41 -15.04
N VAL A 339 5.49 5.72 -15.12
CA VAL A 339 6.25 6.59 -16.06
C VAL A 339 7.67 6.89 -15.54
N LEU A 340 7.81 7.10 -14.23
CA LEU A 340 9.06 7.58 -13.62
C LEU A 340 9.88 6.49 -12.96
N GLY A 341 9.25 5.42 -12.47
CA GLY A 341 9.88 4.43 -11.58
C GLY A 341 10.37 3.16 -12.29
N ASP A 342 9.91 2.86 -13.50
CA ASP A 342 10.27 1.65 -14.26
C ASP A 342 11.35 1.93 -15.34
N ALA A 343 12.02 3.08 -15.29
CA ALA A 343 13.06 3.47 -16.26
C ALA A 343 14.47 3.12 -15.80
#